data_6192fda7c6b83de650d997dadcc9f539
#
_entry.id   6192fda7c6b83de650d997dadcc9f539
#
_cell.length_a   1.000
_cell.length_b   1.000
_cell.length_c   1.000
_cell.angle_alpha   90.00
_cell.angle_beta   90.00
_cell.angle_gamma   90.00
#
_symmetry.space_group_name_H-M   'P 1'
#
loop_
_entity.id
_entity.type
_entity.pdbx_description
1 polymer ?
#
loop_
_entity_poly.entity_id
_entity_poly.type
_entity_poly.pdbx_seq_one_letter_code
_entity_poly.pdbx_strand_id
1 'polypeptide(L)' 'MGEAYTVESIEERKRINEAGRIERFYVLTAKTALGTRFTVDLSEDEADVKKAKGIVTERAKRIDSLRGM' A
#
# COMPACT_ATOMS: atom_id res chain seq x y z
N MET A 1 20.46 -3.67 -6.46
CA MET A 1 19.42 -2.75 -6.90
C MET A 1 18.43 -2.52 -5.79
N GLY A 2 18.19 -1.27 -5.48
CA GLY A 2 17.22 -0.95 -4.46
C GLY A 2 15.80 -1.04 -4.97
N GLU A 3 14.91 -1.50 -4.12
CA GLU A 3 13.49 -1.44 -4.43
C GLU A 3 13.00 -0.02 -4.20
N ALA A 4 11.90 0.35 -4.86
CA ALA A 4 11.30 1.67 -4.70
C ALA A 4 10.73 1.88 -3.29
N TYR A 5 10.57 0.81 -2.53
CA TYR A 5 9.99 0.86 -1.19
C TYR A 5 10.44 -0.35 -0.36
N THR A 6 10.25 -0.23 0.96
CA THR A 6 10.44 -1.33 1.89
C THR A 6 9.16 -1.49 2.71
N VAL A 7 8.61 -2.69 2.77
CA VAL A 7 7.40 -2.95 3.54
C VAL A 7 7.77 -3.09 5.02
N GLU A 8 7.09 -2.32 5.87
CA GLU A 8 7.30 -2.37 7.32
C GLU A 8 6.28 -3.26 8.01
N SER A 9 5.02 -3.19 7.58
CA SER A 9 3.96 -4.02 8.17
C SER A 9 2.77 -4.15 7.24
N ILE A 10 2.00 -5.20 7.46
CA ILE A 10 0.72 -5.42 6.78
C ILE A 10 -0.28 -5.79 7.86
N GLU A 11 -1.42 -5.12 7.88
CA GLU A 11 -2.46 -5.32 8.87
C GLU A 11 -3.77 -5.65 8.18
N GLU A 12 -4.42 -6.74 8.60
CA GLU A 12 -5.74 -7.08 8.11
C GLU A 12 -6.78 -6.33 8.93
N ARG A 13 -7.72 -5.68 8.24
CA ARG A 13 -8.81 -4.97 8.88
C ARG A 13 -10.13 -5.35 8.24
N LYS A 14 -11.21 -5.13 8.96
CA LYS A 14 -12.57 -5.41 8.49
C LYS A 14 -13.41 -4.17 8.65
N ARG A 15 -14.36 -4.00 7.74
CA ARG A 15 -15.32 -2.91 7.81
C ARG A 15 -16.65 -3.39 7.24
N ILE A 16 -17.72 -2.67 7.59
CA ILE A 16 -19.05 -2.95 7.04
C ILE A 16 -19.26 -1.99 5.87
N ASN A 17 -19.55 -2.55 4.68
CA ASN A 17 -19.77 -1.74 3.49
C ASN A 17 -21.22 -1.23 3.45
N GLU A 18 -21.56 -0.48 2.40
CA GLU A 18 -22.89 0.10 2.21
C GLU A 18 -24.00 -0.94 2.11
N ALA A 19 -23.67 -2.14 1.65
CA ALA A 19 -24.63 -3.23 1.55
C ALA A 19 -24.81 -3.99 2.86
N GLY A 20 -24.15 -3.55 3.95
CA GLY A 20 -24.21 -4.21 5.24
C GLY A 20 -23.38 -5.46 5.35
N ARG A 21 -22.49 -5.70 4.42
CA ARG A 21 -21.62 -6.87 4.41
C ARG A 21 -20.25 -6.54 4.98
N ILE A 22 -19.61 -7.52 5.59
CA ILE A 22 -18.25 -7.36 6.11
C ILE A 22 -17.26 -7.49 4.96
N GLU A 23 -16.47 -6.43 4.78
CA GLU A 23 -15.37 -6.42 3.82
C GLU A 23 -14.04 -6.51 4.54
N ARG A 24 -13.16 -7.33 4.01
CA ARG A 24 -11.78 -7.38 4.49
C ARG A 24 -10.91 -6.49 3.62
N PHE A 25 -10.00 -5.78 4.25
CA PHE A 25 -9.01 -5.02 3.52
C PHE A 25 -7.71 -5.05 4.30
N TYR A 26 -6.63 -4.72 3.64
CA TYR A 26 -5.30 -4.76 4.23
C TYR A 26 -4.69 -3.37 4.20
N VAL A 27 -4.09 -2.99 5.32
CA VAL A 27 -3.35 -1.72 5.41
C VAL A 27 -1.87 -2.07 5.39
N LEU A 28 -1.21 -1.67 4.33
CA LEU A 28 0.21 -1.93 4.15
C LEU A 28 0.96 -0.63 4.48
N THR A 29 1.91 -0.73 5.42
CA THR A 29 2.78 0.40 5.76
C THR A 29 4.14 0.14 5.14
N ALA A 30 4.63 1.11 4.39
CA ALA A 30 5.89 0.99 3.70
C ALA A 30 6.67 2.30 3.78
N LYS A 31 7.93 2.23 3.42
CA LYS A 31 8.82 3.38 3.39
C LYS A 31 9.42 3.49 1.99
N THR A 32 9.42 4.68 1.43
CA THR A 32 10.00 4.90 0.10
C THR A 32 11.53 4.81 0.16
N ALA A 33 12.15 4.79 -1.02
CA ALA A 33 13.61 4.79 -1.12
C ALA A 33 14.25 6.01 -0.45
N LEU A 34 13.53 7.13 -0.42
CA LEU A 34 14.01 8.34 0.23
C LEU A 34 13.64 8.42 1.72
N GLY A 35 12.99 7.39 2.24
CA GLY A 35 12.69 7.28 3.66
C GLY A 35 11.34 7.83 4.11
N THR A 36 10.45 8.14 3.18
CA THR A 36 9.10 8.61 3.53
C THR A 36 8.18 7.43 3.81
N ARG A 37 7.59 7.42 5.00
CA ARG A 37 6.64 6.37 5.38
C ARG A 37 5.26 6.68 4.79
N PHE A 38 4.60 5.67 4.27
CA PHE A 38 3.26 5.83 3.71
C PHE A 38 2.45 4.57 3.94
N THR A 39 1.13 4.69 3.85
CA THR A 39 0.22 3.55 3.96
C THR A 39 -0.60 3.41 2.69
N VAL A 40 -0.93 2.16 2.36
CA VAL A 40 -1.76 1.84 1.21
C VAL A 40 -2.85 0.88 1.66
N ASP A 41 -4.10 1.21 1.36
CA ASP A 41 -5.23 0.33 1.62
C ASP A 41 -5.42 -0.57 0.41
N LEU A 42 -5.43 -1.87 0.64
CA LEU A 42 -5.60 -2.86 -0.40
C LEU A 42 -6.88 -3.66 -0.14
N SER A 43 -7.74 -3.75 -1.14
CA SER A 43 -8.90 -4.62 -1.05
C SER A 43 -8.44 -6.08 -1.10
N GLU A 44 -9.37 -7.00 -0.82
CA GLU A 44 -9.07 -8.43 -0.86
C GLU A 44 -8.55 -8.86 -2.22
N ASP A 45 -9.11 -8.30 -3.29
CA ASP A 45 -8.66 -8.59 -4.66
C ASP A 45 -7.28 -8.02 -4.96
N GLU A 46 -6.96 -6.89 -4.36
CA GLU A 46 -5.68 -6.21 -4.56
C GLU A 46 -4.56 -6.75 -3.68
N ALA A 47 -4.90 -7.63 -2.74
CA ALA A 47 -3.93 -8.23 -1.82
C ALA A 47 -3.06 -9.31 -2.47
N ASP A 48 -3.25 -9.58 -3.76
CA ASP A 48 -2.37 -10.44 -4.54
C ASP A 48 -0.98 -9.80 -4.64
N VAL A 49 0.05 -10.62 -4.47
CA VAL A 49 1.44 -10.15 -4.47
C VAL A 49 1.77 -9.28 -5.69
N LYS A 50 1.34 -9.71 -6.88
CA LYS A 50 1.63 -8.96 -8.11
C LYS A 50 0.92 -7.61 -8.15
N LYS A 51 -0.37 -7.60 -7.82
CA LYS A 51 -1.17 -6.37 -7.83
C LYS A 51 -0.73 -5.41 -6.75
N ALA A 52 -0.51 -5.93 -5.55
CA ALA A 52 -0.06 -5.11 -4.42
C ALA A 52 1.30 -4.48 -4.71
N LYS A 53 2.23 -5.25 -5.26
CA LYS A 53 3.56 -4.75 -5.61
C LYS A 53 3.49 -3.60 -6.61
N GLY A 54 2.63 -3.73 -7.63
CA GLY A 54 2.44 -2.67 -8.62
C GLY A 54 1.87 -1.41 -8.02
N ILE A 55 0.84 -1.53 -7.18
CA ILE A 55 0.20 -0.40 -6.54
C ILE A 55 1.17 0.33 -5.61
N VAL A 56 1.87 -0.41 -4.78
CA VAL A 56 2.80 0.16 -3.80
C VAL A 56 3.99 0.83 -4.49
N THR A 57 4.54 0.17 -5.52
CA THR A 57 5.65 0.72 -6.29
C THR A 57 5.27 2.05 -6.94
N GLU A 58 4.10 2.11 -7.55
CA GLU A 58 3.63 3.32 -8.18
C GLU A 58 3.42 4.45 -7.16
N ARG A 59 2.83 4.12 -6.01
CA ARG A 59 2.61 5.09 -4.95
C ARG A 59 3.95 5.62 -4.41
N ALA A 60 4.92 4.76 -4.20
CA ALA A 60 6.23 5.15 -3.69
C ALA A 60 6.95 6.08 -4.67
N LYS A 61 6.90 5.78 -5.95
CA LYS A 61 7.49 6.62 -6.98
C LYS A 61 6.83 8.00 -7.04
N ARG A 62 5.53 8.03 -6.91
CA ARG A 62 4.78 9.28 -6.92
C ARG A 62 5.14 10.18 -5.73
N ILE A 63 5.25 9.58 -4.55
CA ILE A 63 5.61 10.31 -3.34
C ILE A 63 7.02 10.91 -3.47
N ASP A 64 7.98 10.10 -3.91
CA ASP A 64 9.35 10.56 -4.07
C ASP A 64 9.48 11.62 -5.16
N SER A 65 8.69 11.50 -6.22
CA SER A 65 8.66 12.49 -7.29
C SER A 65 8.16 13.84 -6.79
N LEU A 66 7.09 13.83 -5.99
CA LEU A 66 6.57 15.06 -5.39
C LEU A 66 7.57 15.68 -4.41
N ARG A 67 8.27 14.85 -3.68
CA ARG A 67 9.25 15.30 -2.71
C ARG A 67 10.49 15.90 -3.36
N GLY A 68 10.83 15.46 -4.55
CA GLY A 68 11.97 15.95 -5.30
C GLY A 68 11.73 17.26 -6.03
N MET A 69 10.54 17.84 -5.93
CA MET A 69 10.21 19.07 -6.61
C MET A 69 10.76 20.30 -5.88
#